data_e1fdec896335ba6b1a55364b156a9278
#
_entry.id   e1fdec896335ba6b1a55364b156a9278
#
_cell.length_a   1.000
_cell.length_b   1.000
_cell.length_c   1.000
_cell.angle_alpha   90.00
_cell.angle_beta   90.00
_cell.angle_gamma   90.00
#
_symmetry.space_group_name_H-M   'P 1'
#
loop_
_entity.id
_entity.type
_entity.pdbx_description
1 polymer ?
#
loop_
_entity_poly.entity_id
_entity_poly.type
_entity_poly.pdbx_seq_one_letter_code
_entity_poly.pdbx_strand_id
1 'polypeptide(L)'
;IKKTMEQNVEKIEGFIAHTIPDLVNVVATVAVMLAVFFSLDVWLALVCLVVVVLSLFLQFSNFMGKRAKEFMATYYDVQEKMSASAVQYVRGMPVVKIFGQSVRSFRQFNAEIQAYKTFALKCCDTYQNGMIAFTVLLNSLVTFILPMGILLIQANPQSLSLAAVWLFFIIMGPGMTSPVYKLTFLGGNTRDINEGVSRINCILEKKPVPEPEHPQVPAAYGVEFRHVSFSYENTEQGTRTKALHDVSFIAPQGKITALV
;
A
#
# COMPACT_ATOMS: atom_id res chain seq x y z
N ILE A 1 -18.86 -6.87 -0.83
CA ILE A 1 -19.06 -5.92 0.29
C ILE A 1 -18.42 -6.45 1.57
N LYS A 2 -18.82 -7.62 2.14
CA LYS A 2 -18.30 -8.14 3.41
C LYS A 2 -16.76 -8.25 3.41
N LYS A 3 -16.17 -8.93 2.42
CA LYS A 3 -14.72 -9.09 2.30
C LYS A 3 -13.97 -7.75 2.17
N THR A 4 -14.53 -6.80 1.42
CA THR A 4 -13.94 -5.47 1.23
C THR A 4 -13.97 -4.67 2.54
N MET A 5 -15.07 -4.76 3.30
CA MET A 5 -15.18 -4.09 4.60
C MET A 5 -14.21 -4.70 5.62
N GLU A 6 -14.20 -6.03 5.80
CA GLU A 6 -13.32 -6.71 6.74
C GLU A 6 -11.85 -6.39 6.48
N GLN A 7 -11.37 -6.56 5.25
CA GLN A 7 -9.96 -6.33 4.91
C GLN A 7 -9.52 -4.88 5.06
N ASN A 8 -10.39 -3.91 4.72
CA ASN A 8 -10.03 -2.51 4.83
C ASN A 8 -10.12 -2.01 6.28
N VAL A 9 -11.07 -2.52 7.07
CA VAL A 9 -11.16 -2.21 8.51
C VAL A 9 -9.95 -2.76 9.25
N GLU A 10 -9.52 -4.00 8.96
CA GLU A 10 -8.32 -4.60 9.54
C GLU A 10 -7.05 -3.79 9.22
N LYS A 11 -6.93 -3.27 7.98
CA LYS A 11 -5.82 -2.38 7.61
C LYS A 11 -5.85 -1.06 8.38
N ILE A 12 -7.02 -0.46 8.58
CA ILE A 12 -7.18 0.77 9.34
C ILE A 12 -6.87 0.54 10.83
N GLU A 13 -7.33 -0.59 11.39
CA GLU A 13 -6.99 -1.00 12.75
C GLU A 13 -5.48 -1.14 12.91
N GLY A 14 -4.81 -1.88 12.01
CA GLY A 14 -3.35 -2.05 12.02
C GLY A 14 -2.60 -0.72 11.92
N PHE A 15 -3.13 0.25 11.18
CA PHE A 15 -2.55 1.58 11.10
C PHE A 15 -2.67 2.34 12.43
N ILE A 16 -3.84 2.37 13.01
CA ILE A 16 -4.07 3.07 14.27
C ILE A 16 -3.31 2.41 15.41
N ALA A 17 -3.34 1.07 15.48
CA ALA A 17 -2.75 0.32 16.58
C ALA A 17 -1.22 0.20 16.51
N HIS A 18 -0.65 0.19 15.30
CA HIS A 18 0.78 -0.08 15.11
C HIS A 18 1.52 1.04 14.39
N THR A 19 1.00 1.55 13.27
CA THR A 19 1.74 2.52 12.45
C THR A 19 1.83 3.89 13.12
N ILE A 20 0.76 4.37 13.75
CA ILE A 20 0.77 5.66 14.47
C ILE A 20 1.72 5.62 15.68
N PRO A 21 1.65 4.63 16.60
CA PRO A 21 2.61 4.51 17.68
C PRO A 21 4.06 4.35 17.20
N ASP A 22 4.29 3.58 16.14
CA ASP A 22 5.62 3.44 15.54
C ASP A 22 6.15 4.76 14.99
N LEU A 23 5.31 5.56 14.33
CA LEU A 23 5.69 6.89 13.85
C LEU A 23 6.08 7.81 14.99
N VAL A 24 5.28 7.88 16.04
CA VAL A 24 5.56 8.70 17.24
C VAL A 24 6.85 8.24 17.89
N ASN A 25 7.05 6.93 18.05
CA ASN A 25 8.26 6.36 18.62
C ASN A 25 9.51 6.71 17.78
N VAL A 26 9.44 6.58 16.47
CA VAL A 26 10.55 6.92 15.56
C VAL A 26 10.92 8.40 15.66
N VAL A 27 9.91 9.29 15.56
CA VAL A 27 10.14 10.74 15.65
C VAL A 27 10.71 11.12 17.01
N ALA A 28 10.13 10.60 18.08
CA ALA A 28 10.61 10.86 19.44
C ALA A 28 12.05 10.35 19.65
N THR A 29 12.35 9.13 19.21
CA THR A 29 13.68 8.54 19.34
C THR A 29 14.73 9.35 18.57
N VAL A 30 14.47 9.71 17.32
CA VAL A 30 15.40 10.51 16.53
C VAL A 30 15.58 11.91 17.14
N ALA A 31 14.51 12.55 17.59
CA ALA A 31 14.58 13.87 18.22
C ALA A 31 15.39 13.84 19.53
N VAL A 32 15.15 12.85 20.39
CA VAL A 32 15.90 12.69 21.65
C VAL A 32 17.37 12.38 21.38
N MET A 33 17.66 11.46 20.45
CA MET A 33 19.04 11.13 20.10
C MET A 33 19.78 12.35 19.55
N LEU A 34 19.17 13.11 18.66
CA LEU A 34 19.76 14.36 18.14
C LEU A 34 19.97 15.38 19.26
N ALA A 35 18.99 15.57 20.14
CA ALA A 35 19.14 16.51 21.27
C ALA A 35 20.32 16.11 22.18
N VAL A 36 20.47 14.82 22.50
CA VAL A 36 21.61 14.31 23.26
C VAL A 36 22.93 14.51 22.50
N PHE A 37 22.96 14.19 21.22
CA PHE A 37 24.16 14.36 20.40
C PHE A 37 24.62 15.83 20.35
N PHE A 38 23.69 16.74 20.09
CA PHE A 38 24.01 18.17 20.09
C PHE A 38 24.40 18.73 21.45
N SER A 39 23.93 18.14 22.56
CA SER A 39 24.32 18.53 23.91
C SER A 39 25.74 18.08 24.28
N LEU A 40 26.24 17.01 23.66
CA LEU A 40 27.56 16.45 23.93
C LEU A 40 28.66 17.08 23.07
N ASP A 41 28.48 17.08 21.75
CA ASP A 41 29.42 17.70 20.81
C ASP A 41 28.71 18.07 19.50
N VAL A 42 28.79 19.34 19.13
CA VAL A 42 28.11 19.90 17.95
C VAL A 42 28.68 19.36 16.63
N TRP A 43 30.01 19.15 16.55
CA TRP A 43 30.65 18.71 15.32
C TRP A 43 30.34 17.25 15.00
N LEU A 44 30.42 16.39 15.98
CA LEU A 44 30.02 14.97 15.82
C LEU A 44 28.53 14.84 15.53
N ALA A 45 27.68 15.62 16.19
CA ALA A 45 26.24 15.66 15.93
C ALA A 45 25.92 16.11 14.51
N LEU A 46 26.61 17.14 13.99
CA LEU A 46 26.45 17.60 12.61
C LEU A 46 26.83 16.53 11.60
N VAL A 47 27.91 15.79 11.84
CA VAL A 47 28.30 14.66 10.97
C VAL A 47 27.17 13.62 10.92
N CYS A 48 26.62 13.21 12.07
CA CYS A 48 25.48 12.28 12.11
C CYS A 48 24.26 12.84 11.37
N LEU A 49 23.91 14.10 11.61
CA LEU A 49 22.78 14.75 10.98
C LEU A 49 22.93 14.82 9.44
N VAL A 50 24.09 15.25 8.96
CA VAL A 50 24.36 15.33 7.52
C VAL A 50 24.26 13.97 6.85
N VAL A 51 24.83 12.93 7.43
CA VAL A 51 24.75 11.57 6.89
C VAL A 51 23.30 11.07 6.84
N VAL A 52 22.53 11.28 7.91
CA VAL A 52 21.12 10.88 7.96
C VAL A 52 20.28 11.65 6.93
N VAL A 53 20.43 12.98 6.86
CA VAL A 53 19.69 13.83 5.89
C VAL A 53 20.06 13.45 4.46
N LEU A 54 21.34 13.25 4.17
CA LEU A 54 21.81 12.88 2.85
C LEU A 54 21.28 11.48 2.45
N SER A 55 21.29 10.52 3.38
CA SER A 55 20.75 9.19 3.13
C SER A 55 19.25 9.24 2.81
N LEU A 56 18.46 9.99 3.58
CA LEU A 56 17.04 10.19 3.32
C LEU A 56 16.80 10.91 2.01
N PHE A 57 17.60 11.92 1.68
CA PHE A 57 17.49 12.63 0.41
C PHE A 57 17.69 11.68 -0.78
N LEU A 58 18.73 10.83 -0.73
CA LEU A 58 18.99 9.82 -1.77
C LEU A 58 17.84 8.81 -1.90
N GLN A 59 17.25 8.39 -0.77
CA GLN A 59 16.12 7.49 -0.78
C GLN A 59 14.88 8.10 -1.41
N PHE A 60 14.51 9.31 -0.99
CA PHE A 60 13.28 9.95 -1.44
C PHE A 60 13.38 10.60 -2.82
N SER A 61 14.57 10.93 -3.30
CA SER A 61 14.77 11.57 -4.61
C SER A 61 14.18 10.75 -5.76
N ASN A 62 14.26 9.43 -5.68
CA ASN A 62 13.73 8.51 -6.69
C ASN A 62 12.20 8.31 -6.60
N PHE A 63 11.59 8.60 -5.44
CA PHE A 63 10.15 8.47 -5.22
C PHE A 63 9.39 9.80 -5.44
N MET A 64 10.10 10.92 -5.61
CA MET A 64 9.50 12.23 -5.80
C MET A 64 9.35 12.53 -7.30
N GLY A 65 8.08 12.71 -7.75
CA GLY A 65 7.78 13.16 -9.10
C GLY A 65 6.56 12.47 -9.72
N LYS A 66 6.04 13.06 -10.81
CA LYS A 66 4.90 12.52 -11.54
C LYS A 66 5.20 11.14 -12.14
N ARG A 67 6.41 10.96 -12.69
CA ARG A 67 6.85 9.69 -13.28
C ARG A 67 6.86 8.53 -12.27
N ALA A 68 7.32 8.80 -11.04
CA ALA A 68 7.33 7.79 -9.99
C ALA A 68 5.90 7.36 -9.60
N LYS A 69 4.96 8.31 -9.54
CA LYS A 69 3.54 8.02 -9.25
C LYS A 69 2.90 7.18 -10.35
N GLU A 70 3.11 7.53 -11.61
CA GLU A 70 2.60 6.79 -12.77
C GLU A 70 3.20 5.38 -12.83
N PHE A 71 4.48 5.26 -12.56
CA PHE A 71 5.18 3.98 -12.53
C PHE A 71 4.63 3.06 -11.43
N MET A 72 4.43 3.59 -10.22
CA MET A 72 3.84 2.81 -9.12
C MET A 72 2.37 2.46 -9.37
N ALA A 73 1.59 3.35 -10.00
CA ALA A 73 0.22 3.04 -10.40
C ALA A 73 0.18 1.86 -11.39
N THR A 74 1.06 1.84 -12.38
CA THR A 74 1.19 0.72 -13.33
C THR A 74 1.62 -0.58 -12.63
N TYR A 75 2.50 -0.51 -11.65
CA TYR A 75 2.92 -1.67 -10.85
C TYR A 75 1.73 -2.31 -10.13
N TYR A 76 0.89 -1.51 -9.47
CA TYR A 76 -0.29 -2.01 -8.78
C TYR A 76 -1.36 -2.55 -9.75
N ASP A 77 -1.54 -1.93 -10.91
CA ASP A 77 -2.47 -2.42 -11.96
C ASP A 77 -2.06 -3.81 -12.47
N VAL A 78 -0.78 -4.00 -12.77
CA VAL A 78 -0.28 -5.31 -13.21
C VAL A 78 -0.38 -6.36 -12.10
N GLN A 79 -0.15 -5.99 -10.85
CA GLN A 79 -0.32 -6.87 -9.70
C GLN A 79 -1.79 -7.27 -9.49
N GLU A 80 -2.72 -6.33 -9.66
CA GLU A 80 -4.16 -6.59 -9.55
C GLU A 80 -4.63 -7.55 -10.66
N LYS A 81 -4.20 -7.31 -11.91
CA LYS A 81 -4.50 -8.21 -13.04
C LYS A 81 -4.00 -9.63 -12.81
N MET A 82 -2.78 -9.79 -12.33
CA MET A 82 -2.22 -11.10 -11.98
C MET A 82 -3.05 -11.76 -10.88
N SER A 83 -3.41 -11.03 -9.82
CA SER A 83 -4.20 -11.56 -8.71
C SER A 83 -5.61 -11.96 -9.15
N ALA A 84 -6.28 -11.14 -9.96
CA ALA A 84 -7.59 -11.44 -10.52
C ALA A 84 -7.55 -12.69 -11.41
N SER A 85 -6.55 -12.81 -12.27
CA SER A 85 -6.33 -13.97 -13.13
C SER A 85 -6.05 -15.24 -12.33
N ALA A 86 -5.29 -15.15 -11.22
CA ALA A 86 -5.05 -16.27 -10.31
C ALA A 86 -6.35 -16.76 -9.67
N VAL A 87 -7.18 -15.85 -9.15
CA VAL A 87 -8.49 -16.21 -8.57
C VAL A 87 -9.41 -16.84 -9.61
N GLN A 88 -9.45 -16.27 -10.82
CA GLN A 88 -10.24 -16.81 -11.93
C GLN A 88 -9.77 -18.21 -12.33
N TYR A 89 -8.46 -18.42 -12.41
CA TYR A 89 -7.87 -19.73 -12.71
C TYR A 89 -8.25 -20.78 -11.67
N VAL A 90 -8.11 -20.47 -10.37
CA VAL A 90 -8.45 -21.39 -9.27
C VAL A 90 -9.96 -21.71 -9.26
N ARG A 91 -10.81 -20.70 -9.41
CA ARG A 91 -12.27 -20.89 -9.45
C ARG A 91 -12.73 -21.65 -10.70
N GLY A 92 -12.08 -21.46 -11.82
CA GLY A 92 -12.36 -22.15 -13.08
C GLY A 92 -11.82 -23.59 -13.16
N MET A 93 -10.94 -23.99 -12.25
CA MET A 93 -10.28 -25.30 -12.29
C MET A 93 -11.23 -26.50 -12.37
N PRO A 94 -12.36 -26.56 -11.62
CA PRO A 94 -13.33 -27.66 -11.76
C PRO A 94 -13.91 -27.76 -13.17
N VAL A 95 -14.28 -26.63 -13.76
CA VAL A 95 -14.84 -26.57 -15.11
C VAL A 95 -13.79 -26.96 -16.17
N VAL A 96 -12.57 -26.46 -15.98
CA VAL A 96 -11.43 -26.77 -16.85
C VAL A 96 -11.10 -28.29 -16.85
N LYS A 97 -11.19 -28.94 -15.69
CA LYS A 97 -11.00 -30.40 -15.59
C LYS A 97 -12.08 -31.20 -16.33
N ILE A 98 -13.34 -30.74 -16.26
CA ILE A 98 -14.47 -31.42 -16.91
C ILE A 98 -14.40 -31.28 -18.45
N PHE A 99 -14.08 -30.08 -18.96
CA PHE A 99 -14.12 -29.76 -20.38
C PHE A 99 -12.76 -29.81 -21.10
N GLY A 100 -11.68 -30.17 -20.43
CA GLY A 100 -10.34 -30.34 -21.01
C GLY A 100 -9.68 -29.04 -21.52
N GLN A 101 -10.22 -27.85 -21.20
CA GLN A 101 -9.73 -26.55 -21.67
C GLN A 101 -8.60 -25.94 -20.83
N SER A 102 -7.79 -26.75 -20.16
CA SER A 102 -6.73 -26.35 -19.25
C SER A 102 -5.67 -25.41 -19.89
N VAL A 103 -5.35 -25.62 -21.17
CA VAL A 103 -4.24 -24.95 -21.85
C VAL A 103 -4.50 -23.45 -22.05
N ARG A 104 -5.72 -23.04 -22.38
CA ARG A 104 -6.04 -21.62 -22.65
C ARG A 104 -6.06 -20.79 -21.36
N SER A 105 -6.70 -21.28 -20.31
CA SER A 105 -6.75 -20.61 -19.00
C SER A 105 -5.36 -20.52 -18.38
N PHE A 106 -4.55 -21.56 -18.52
CA PHE A 106 -3.17 -21.56 -18.05
C PHE A 106 -2.29 -20.58 -18.81
N ARG A 107 -2.43 -20.46 -20.13
CA ARG A 107 -1.67 -19.50 -20.95
C ARG A 107 -1.96 -18.06 -20.53
N GLN A 108 -3.22 -17.72 -20.30
CA GLN A 108 -3.58 -16.37 -19.85
C GLN A 108 -2.98 -16.06 -18.49
N PHE A 109 -3.14 -16.96 -17.51
CA PHE A 109 -2.57 -16.78 -16.18
C PHE A 109 -1.03 -16.69 -16.23
N ASN A 110 -0.38 -17.54 -17.02
CA ASN A 110 1.07 -17.47 -17.19
C ASN A 110 1.51 -16.16 -17.85
N ALA A 111 0.75 -15.61 -18.82
CA ALA A 111 1.04 -14.33 -19.43
C ALA A 111 1.00 -13.18 -18.41
N GLU A 112 0.00 -13.16 -17.51
CA GLU A 112 -0.11 -12.17 -16.44
C GLU A 112 1.02 -12.30 -15.42
N ILE A 113 1.45 -13.52 -15.07
CA ILE A 113 2.62 -13.76 -14.22
C ILE A 113 3.89 -13.19 -14.87
N GLN A 114 4.10 -13.44 -16.16
CA GLN A 114 5.28 -12.94 -16.86
C GLN A 114 5.26 -11.41 -16.99
N ALA A 115 4.10 -10.81 -17.22
CA ALA A 115 3.93 -9.37 -17.23
C ALA A 115 4.28 -8.76 -15.86
N TYR A 116 3.73 -9.32 -14.77
CA TYR A 116 4.05 -8.90 -13.41
C TYR A 116 5.55 -9.06 -13.10
N LYS A 117 6.14 -10.24 -13.42
CA LYS A 117 7.56 -10.48 -13.22
C LYS A 117 8.43 -9.43 -13.93
N THR A 118 8.15 -9.17 -15.21
CA THR A 118 8.91 -8.21 -16.00
C THR A 118 8.83 -6.81 -15.41
N PHE A 119 7.63 -6.41 -14.99
CA PHE A 119 7.42 -5.09 -14.39
C PHE A 119 8.03 -4.99 -13.00
N ALA A 120 7.92 -6.05 -12.16
CA ALA A 120 8.54 -6.11 -10.84
C ALA A 120 10.07 -6.01 -10.92
N LEU A 121 10.71 -6.72 -11.86
CA LEU A 121 12.13 -6.60 -12.09
C LEU A 121 12.54 -5.19 -12.53
N LYS A 122 11.77 -4.56 -13.42
CA LYS A 122 11.98 -3.16 -13.81
C LYS A 122 11.81 -2.20 -12.63
N CYS A 123 10.86 -2.48 -11.73
CA CYS A 123 10.66 -1.72 -10.51
C CYS A 123 11.90 -1.82 -9.60
N CYS A 124 12.37 -3.04 -9.35
CA CYS A 124 13.60 -3.27 -8.57
C CYS A 124 14.80 -2.53 -9.18
N ASP A 125 15.02 -2.67 -10.50
CA ASP A 125 16.12 -2.03 -11.19
C ASP A 125 16.08 -0.49 -11.12
N THR A 126 14.89 0.08 -11.19
CA THR A 126 14.68 1.53 -11.09
C THR A 126 15.00 2.08 -9.70
N TYR A 127 14.63 1.36 -8.64
CA TYR A 127 14.73 1.85 -7.27
C TYR A 127 15.94 1.32 -6.49
N GLN A 128 16.59 0.25 -6.95
CA GLN A 128 17.69 -0.39 -6.24
C GLN A 128 18.85 0.54 -5.91
N ASN A 129 19.27 1.41 -6.85
CA ASN A 129 20.42 2.29 -6.65
C ASN A 129 20.19 3.28 -5.50
N GLY A 130 19.01 3.87 -5.41
CA GLY A 130 18.64 4.75 -4.29
C GLY A 130 18.59 4.01 -2.97
N MET A 131 18.01 2.80 -2.97
CA MET A 131 17.91 1.96 -1.77
C MET A 131 19.29 1.47 -1.31
N ILE A 132 20.16 1.07 -2.23
CA ILE A 132 21.54 0.67 -1.92
C ILE A 132 22.30 1.86 -1.34
N ALA A 133 22.27 3.03 -2.01
CA ALA A 133 22.95 4.22 -1.55
C ALA A 133 22.49 4.66 -0.16
N PHE A 134 21.18 4.67 0.07
CA PHE A 134 20.58 4.93 1.37
C PHE A 134 21.10 3.96 2.44
N THR A 135 20.99 2.66 2.17
CA THR A 135 21.36 1.61 3.13
C THR A 135 22.86 1.64 3.45
N VAL A 136 23.70 1.76 2.44
CA VAL A 136 25.16 1.83 2.61
C VAL A 136 25.54 3.09 3.41
N LEU A 137 25.04 4.26 3.01
CA LEU A 137 25.37 5.52 3.66
C LEU A 137 24.91 5.54 5.13
N LEU A 138 23.69 5.09 5.39
CA LEU A 138 23.14 5.05 6.74
C LEU A 138 23.89 4.08 7.67
N ASN A 139 24.27 2.91 7.16
CA ASN A 139 25.07 1.94 7.94
C ASN A 139 26.55 2.32 8.06
N SER A 140 27.01 3.29 7.26
CA SER A 140 28.38 3.79 7.31
C SER A 140 28.58 4.97 8.28
N LEU A 141 27.60 5.27 9.17
CA LEU A 141 27.70 6.35 10.15
C LEU A 141 29.03 6.35 10.92
N VAL A 142 29.45 5.19 11.40
CA VAL A 142 30.73 5.05 12.14
C VAL A 142 31.92 5.46 11.30
N THR A 143 31.92 5.15 10.01
CA THR A 143 33.00 5.51 9.07
C THR A 143 33.21 7.03 8.97
N PHE A 144 32.15 7.82 9.16
CA PHE A 144 32.23 9.29 9.16
C PHE A 144 32.54 9.86 10.57
N ILE A 145 32.05 9.20 11.64
CA ILE A 145 32.31 9.59 13.02
C ILE A 145 33.80 9.39 13.39
N LEU A 146 34.42 8.31 12.92
CA LEU A 146 35.81 7.98 13.22
C LEU A 146 36.79 9.09 12.84
N PRO A 147 36.91 9.56 11.59
CA PRO A 147 37.87 10.58 11.22
C PRO A 147 37.58 11.92 11.89
N MET A 148 36.28 12.29 12.03
CA MET A 148 35.92 13.54 12.70
C MET A 148 36.37 13.54 14.18
N GLY A 149 36.16 12.44 14.88
CA GLY A 149 36.60 12.31 16.27
C GLY A 149 38.13 12.34 16.41
N ILE A 150 38.88 11.71 15.48
CA ILE A 150 40.33 11.78 15.44
C ILE A 150 40.82 13.23 15.29
N LEU A 151 40.20 14.00 14.38
CA LEU A 151 40.55 15.41 14.17
C LEU A 151 40.27 16.25 15.41
N LEU A 152 39.15 16.02 16.08
CA LEU A 152 38.80 16.73 17.33
C LEU A 152 39.75 16.40 18.49
N ILE A 153 40.14 15.13 18.62
CA ILE A 153 41.09 14.71 19.67
C ILE A 153 42.49 15.26 19.36
N GLN A 154 42.92 15.31 18.10
CA GLN A 154 44.20 15.92 17.73
C GLN A 154 44.24 17.42 18.04
N ALA A 155 43.10 18.11 17.88
CA ALA A 155 42.98 19.52 18.22
C ALA A 155 43.01 19.78 19.75
N ASN A 156 42.59 18.78 20.57
CA ASN A 156 42.52 18.89 22.02
C ASN A 156 43.09 17.62 22.71
N PRO A 157 44.40 17.34 22.67
CA PRO A 157 44.97 16.05 23.05
C PRO A 157 44.85 15.71 24.53
N GLN A 158 44.59 16.70 25.41
CA GLN A 158 44.48 16.49 26.86
C GLN A 158 43.04 16.28 27.36
N SER A 159 42.05 16.32 26.47
CA SER A 159 40.63 16.23 26.81
C SER A 159 40.16 14.77 26.85
N LEU A 160 40.27 14.13 28.03
CA LEU A 160 39.73 12.77 28.25
C LEU A 160 38.21 12.71 28.04
N SER A 161 37.49 13.79 28.35
CA SER A 161 36.05 13.90 28.18
C SER A 161 35.66 13.79 26.69
N LEU A 162 36.46 14.37 25.78
CA LEU A 162 36.23 14.33 24.35
C LEU A 162 36.39 12.92 23.78
N ALA A 163 37.37 12.17 24.27
CA ALA A 163 37.53 10.76 23.88
C ALA A 163 36.34 9.89 24.35
N ALA A 164 35.82 10.15 25.56
CA ALA A 164 34.63 9.46 26.06
C ALA A 164 33.38 9.79 25.24
N VAL A 165 33.18 11.07 24.87
CA VAL A 165 32.10 11.51 23.98
C VAL A 165 32.23 10.84 22.61
N TRP A 166 33.40 10.82 22.01
CA TRP A 166 33.64 10.17 20.73
C TRP A 166 33.31 8.67 20.79
N LEU A 167 33.72 7.95 21.81
CA LEU A 167 33.36 6.55 22.02
C LEU A 167 31.84 6.37 22.15
N PHE A 168 31.16 7.28 22.86
CA PHE A 168 29.70 7.28 22.95
C PHE A 168 29.05 7.40 21.56
N PHE A 169 29.53 8.30 20.70
CA PHE A 169 29.01 8.44 19.33
C PHE A 169 29.24 7.19 18.48
N ILE A 170 30.38 6.51 18.63
CA ILE A 170 30.66 5.24 17.91
C ILE A 170 29.65 4.16 18.30
N ILE A 171 29.29 4.08 19.59
CA ILE A 171 28.35 3.06 20.08
C ILE A 171 26.91 3.43 19.78
N MET A 172 26.51 4.67 20.02
CA MET A 172 25.13 5.10 19.90
C MET A 172 24.72 5.55 18.49
N GLY A 173 25.68 6.02 17.68
CA GLY A 173 25.43 6.48 16.30
C GLY A 173 24.71 5.46 15.44
N PRO A 174 25.15 4.19 15.38
CA PRO A 174 24.43 3.14 14.66
C PRO A 174 23.01 2.89 15.15
N GLY A 175 22.70 3.24 16.40
CA GLY A 175 21.35 3.15 16.96
C GLY A 175 20.32 4.01 16.21
N MET A 176 20.76 5.08 15.50
CA MET A 176 19.87 5.88 14.63
C MET A 176 19.41 5.15 13.37
N THR A 177 20.12 4.10 12.95
CA THR A 177 19.82 3.39 11.71
C THR A 177 18.43 2.79 11.72
N SER A 178 18.04 2.10 12.78
CA SER A 178 16.74 1.41 12.88
C SER A 178 15.54 2.38 12.82
N PRO A 179 15.47 3.46 13.61
CA PRO A 179 14.39 4.43 13.53
C PRO A 179 14.32 5.10 12.14
N VAL A 180 15.46 5.51 11.57
CA VAL A 180 15.50 6.16 10.26
C VAL A 180 15.04 5.19 9.15
N TYR A 181 15.42 3.91 9.25
CA TYR A 181 14.97 2.89 8.30
C TYR A 181 13.46 2.69 8.32
N LYS A 182 12.84 2.71 9.49
CA LYS A 182 11.37 2.62 9.64
C LYS A 182 10.64 3.77 8.92
N LEU A 183 11.21 4.98 8.88
CA LEU A 183 10.60 6.12 8.18
C LEU A 183 10.38 5.86 6.68
N THR A 184 11.22 5.05 6.05
CA THR A 184 11.12 4.77 4.61
C THR A 184 9.89 3.95 4.23
N PHE A 185 9.34 3.15 5.15
CA PHE A 185 8.17 2.31 4.92
C PHE A 185 6.84 3.00 5.23
N LEU A 186 6.84 4.13 5.93
CA LEU A 186 5.62 4.85 6.32
C LEU A 186 4.81 5.34 5.12
N GLY A 187 5.49 5.75 4.05
CA GLY A 187 4.82 6.26 2.85
C GLY A 187 3.95 5.22 2.14
N GLY A 188 4.37 3.93 2.13
CA GLY A 188 3.59 2.83 1.58
C GLY A 188 2.32 2.56 2.38
N ASN A 189 2.44 2.44 3.69
CA ASN A 189 1.32 2.17 4.59
C ASN A 189 0.23 3.25 4.52
N THR A 190 0.61 4.54 4.46
CA THR A 190 -0.34 5.65 4.37
C THR A 190 -1.16 5.60 3.07
N ARG A 191 -0.57 5.18 1.97
CA ARG A 191 -1.26 5.06 0.69
C ARG A 191 -2.31 3.94 0.72
N ASP A 192 -1.94 2.77 1.23
CA ASP A 192 -2.84 1.61 1.32
C ASP A 192 -4.08 1.90 2.16
N ILE A 193 -3.92 2.74 3.20
CA ILE A 193 -5.02 3.17 4.05
C ILE A 193 -5.93 4.15 3.34
N ASN A 194 -5.37 5.17 2.68
CA ASN A 194 -6.17 6.12 1.92
C ASN A 194 -7.02 5.42 0.86
N GLU A 195 -6.47 4.40 0.20
CA GLU A 195 -7.23 3.58 -0.74
C GLU A 195 -8.31 2.75 -0.03
N GLY A 196 -7.99 2.15 1.12
CA GLY A 196 -8.95 1.41 1.94
C GLY A 196 -10.12 2.28 2.42
N VAL A 197 -9.84 3.48 2.93
CA VAL A 197 -10.84 4.48 3.34
C VAL A 197 -11.71 4.91 2.15
N SER A 198 -11.10 5.20 1.00
CA SER A 198 -11.83 5.56 -0.21
C SER A 198 -12.82 4.46 -0.65
N ARG A 199 -12.40 3.20 -0.60
CA ARG A 199 -13.27 2.05 -0.93
C ARG A 199 -14.42 1.88 0.06
N ILE A 200 -14.19 2.14 1.36
CA ILE A 200 -15.26 2.12 2.38
C ILE A 200 -16.23 3.27 2.15
N ASN A 201 -15.75 4.48 1.94
CA ASN A 201 -16.59 5.65 1.68
C ASN A 201 -17.46 5.47 0.43
N CYS A 202 -16.90 4.89 -0.63
CA CYS A 202 -17.67 4.57 -1.85
C CYS A 202 -18.86 3.64 -1.58
N ILE A 203 -18.79 2.80 -0.54
CA ILE A 203 -19.91 1.94 -0.12
C ILE A 203 -20.90 2.72 0.76
N LEU A 204 -20.38 3.51 1.72
CA LEU A 204 -21.20 4.26 2.68
C LEU A 204 -21.97 5.41 2.02
N GLU A 205 -21.41 6.04 1.00
CA GLU A 205 -22.03 7.15 0.26
C GLU A 205 -23.11 6.69 -0.72
N LYS A 206 -23.25 5.37 -0.95
CA LYS A 206 -24.37 4.88 -1.77
C LYS A 206 -25.70 5.16 -1.09
N LYS A 207 -26.54 5.90 -1.80
CA LYS A 207 -27.90 6.19 -1.33
C LYS A 207 -28.67 4.88 -1.14
N PRO A 208 -29.35 4.70 -0.01
CA PRO A 208 -30.26 3.56 0.16
C PRO A 208 -31.36 3.61 -0.90
N VAL A 209 -31.92 2.45 -1.21
CA VAL A 209 -33.09 2.37 -2.08
C VAL A 209 -34.21 3.17 -1.40
N PRO A 210 -34.91 4.09 -2.12
CA PRO A 210 -35.97 4.87 -1.53
C PRO A 210 -37.09 3.94 -1.02
N GLU A 211 -37.41 4.08 0.25
CA GLU A 211 -38.53 3.37 0.84
C GLU A 211 -39.84 4.15 0.57
N PRO A 212 -40.92 3.45 0.21
CA PRO A 212 -42.21 4.12 0.02
C PRO A 212 -42.72 4.67 1.35
N GLU A 213 -43.28 5.88 1.33
CA GLU A 213 -43.86 6.50 2.51
C GLU A 213 -45.03 5.67 3.13
N HIS A 214 -45.71 4.90 2.26
CA HIS A 214 -46.78 4.00 2.65
C HIS A 214 -46.55 2.60 2.06
N PRO A 215 -45.89 1.69 2.82
CA PRO A 215 -45.65 0.32 2.35
C PRO A 215 -47.00 -0.42 2.27
N GLN A 216 -47.27 -0.99 1.07
CA GLN A 216 -48.49 -1.80 0.88
C GLN A 216 -48.12 -3.28 0.95
N VAL A 217 -48.91 -4.05 1.69
CA VAL A 217 -48.79 -5.49 1.71
C VAL A 217 -49.65 -6.04 0.57
N PRO A 218 -49.07 -6.84 -0.37
CA PRO A 218 -49.83 -7.38 -1.49
C PRO A 218 -50.90 -8.37 -0.98
N ALA A 219 -52.08 -8.31 -1.52
CA ALA A 219 -53.19 -9.22 -1.19
C ALA A 219 -52.98 -10.61 -1.88
N ALA A 220 -52.20 -10.69 -2.93
CA ALA A 220 -51.84 -11.91 -3.64
C ALA A 220 -50.34 -11.88 -4.00
N TYR A 221 -49.69 -13.05 -4.04
CA TYR A 221 -48.27 -13.17 -4.23
C TYR A 221 -47.88 -13.64 -5.67
N GLY A 222 -48.77 -13.46 -6.64
CA GLY A 222 -48.44 -13.59 -8.06
C GLY A 222 -47.60 -12.41 -8.54
N VAL A 223 -46.59 -12.66 -9.38
CA VAL A 223 -45.75 -11.62 -9.98
C VAL A 223 -45.99 -11.59 -11.48
N GLU A 224 -46.34 -10.41 -11.98
CA GLU A 224 -46.52 -10.17 -13.40
C GLU A 224 -45.54 -9.10 -13.90
N PHE A 225 -44.74 -9.43 -14.89
CA PHE A 225 -43.89 -8.48 -15.61
C PHE A 225 -44.62 -8.07 -16.90
N ARG A 226 -44.77 -6.76 -17.12
CA ARG A 226 -45.38 -6.19 -18.32
C ARG A 226 -44.42 -5.23 -18.98
N HIS A 227 -43.89 -5.58 -20.12
CA HIS A 227 -43.00 -4.72 -20.91
C HIS A 227 -41.83 -4.14 -20.10
N VAL A 228 -41.21 -4.96 -19.24
CA VAL A 228 -40.14 -4.52 -18.32
C VAL A 228 -38.82 -4.44 -19.09
N SER A 229 -38.24 -3.25 -19.09
CA SER A 229 -36.86 -3.01 -19.56
C SER A 229 -36.01 -2.53 -18.40
N PHE A 230 -34.81 -3.09 -18.29
CA PHE A 230 -33.86 -2.72 -17.23
C PHE A 230 -32.45 -2.58 -17.76
N SER A 231 -31.74 -1.56 -17.32
CA SER A 231 -30.35 -1.31 -17.66
C SER A 231 -29.53 -1.07 -16.41
N TYR A 232 -28.33 -1.68 -16.33
CA TYR A 232 -27.34 -1.33 -15.32
C TYR A 232 -26.62 -0.04 -15.73
N GLU A 233 -26.49 0.91 -14.81
CA GLU A 233 -25.59 2.05 -15.00
C GLU A 233 -24.16 1.59 -14.73
N ASN A 234 -23.34 1.55 -15.75
CA ASN A 234 -21.91 1.27 -15.59
C ASN A 234 -21.22 2.59 -15.21
N THR A 235 -20.92 2.74 -13.92
CA THR A 235 -20.40 3.98 -13.31
C THR A 235 -19.01 4.35 -13.87
N GLU A 236 -18.28 3.39 -14.45
CA GLU A 236 -16.92 3.63 -14.98
C GLU A 236 -16.87 4.11 -16.44
N GLN A 237 -17.91 3.87 -17.23
CA GLN A 237 -17.90 4.20 -18.66
C GLN A 237 -19.08 5.08 -19.12
N GLY A 238 -20.00 5.45 -18.23
CA GLY A 238 -21.18 6.23 -18.58
C GLY A 238 -22.14 5.54 -19.60
N THR A 239 -21.89 4.27 -19.92
CA THR A 239 -22.68 3.48 -20.85
C THR A 239 -23.70 2.64 -20.10
N ARG A 240 -24.98 2.78 -20.46
CA ARG A 240 -26.06 1.93 -19.94
C ARG A 240 -26.09 0.62 -20.71
N THR A 241 -25.74 -0.47 -20.05
CA THR A 241 -25.87 -1.80 -20.64
C THR A 241 -27.28 -2.32 -20.36
N LYS A 242 -28.09 -2.51 -21.41
CA LYS A 242 -29.43 -3.08 -21.28
C LYS A 242 -29.31 -4.54 -20.84
N ALA A 243 -29.86 -4.88 -19.69
CA ALA A 243 -29.91 -6.24 -19.15
C ALA A 243 -31.24 -6.93 -19.50
N LEU A 244 -32.34 -6.19 -19.48
CA LEU A 244 -33.65 -6.68 -19.88
C LEU A 244 -34.23 -5.72 -20.94
N HIS A 245 -34.87 -6.30 -21.98
CA HIS A 245 -35.51 -5.54 -23.05
C HIS A 245 -36.89 -6.09 -23.25
N ASP A 246 -37.92 -5.31 -22.91
CA ASP A 246 -39.34 -5.58 -23.19
C ASP A 246 -39.79 -6.99 -22.74
N VAL A 247 -39.45 -7.37 -21.50
CA VAL A 247 -39.75 -8.70 -20.95
C VAL A 247 -41.12 -8.70 -20.33
N SER A 248 -41.96 -9.67 -20.75
CA SER A 248 -43.32 -9.86 -20.22
C SER A 248 -43.50 -11.34 -19.86
N PHE A 249 -43.88 -11.62 -18.61
CA PHE A 249 -44.25 -12.97 -18.16
C PHE A 249 -45.05 -12.91 -16.86
N ILE A 250 -45.73 -14.02 -16.53
CA ILE A 250 -46.52 -14.17 -15.33
C ILE A 250 -45.97 -15.34 -14.52
N ALA A 251 -45.65 -15.09 -13.24
CA ALA A 251 -45.30 -16.11 -12.24
C ALA A 251 -46.49 -16.26 -11.28
N PRO A 252 -47.38 -17.26 -11.45
CA PRO A 252 -48.54 -17.43 -10.59
C PRO A 252 -48.19 -17.89 -9.19
N GLN A 253 -48.95 -17.45 -8.19
CA GLN A 253 -48.81 -17.87 -6.80
C GLN A 253 -48.94 -19.40 -6.66
N GLY A 254 -48.06 -19.99 -5.82
CA GLY A 254 -48.08 -21.42 -5.53
C GLY A 254 -47.54 -22.36 -6.63
N LYS A 255 -46.96 -21.77 -7.70
CA LYS A 255 -46.29 -22.55 -8.76
C LYS A 255 -44.82 -22.18 -8.84
N ILE A 256 -43.97 -23.12 -9.32
CA ILE A 256 -42.58 -22.89 -9.62
C ILE A 256 -42.48 -22.38 -11.06
N THR A 257 -41.92 -21.21 -11.25
CA THR A 257 -41.63 -20.65 -12.57
C THR A 257 -40.10 -20.62 -12.75
N ALA A 258 -39.58 -21.33 -13.79
CA ALA A 258 -38.17 -21.28 -14.16
C ALA A 258 -37.95 -20.25 -15.25
N LEU A 259 -36.98 -19.38 -15.05
CA LEU A 259 -36.47 -18.47 -16.10
C LEU A 259 -35.20 -19.14 -16.68
N VAL A 260 -35.23 -19.40 -17.99
CA VAL A 260 -34.16 -20.10 -18.73
C VAL A 260 -33.49 -19.15 -19.71
#